data_c90000def9bf8d50baacca4a0424b701
#
_entry.id   c90000def9bf8d50baacca4a0424b701
#
_cell.length_a   1.000
_cell.length_b   1.000
_cell.length_c   1.000
_cell.angle_alpha   90.00
_cell.angle_beta   90.00
_cell.angle_gamma   90.00
#
_symmetry.space_group_name_H-M   'P 1'
#
loop_
_entity.id
_entity.type
_entity.pdbx_description
1 polymer ?
#
loop_
_entity_poly.entity_id
_entity_poly.type
_entity_poly.pdbx_seq_one_letter_code
_entity_poly.pdbx_strand_id
1 'polypeptide(L)'
;MFEENDFDTLMERMLENVSDELDKREGSVIYDAIAPAALELANMYVALDVVMDEVFADTASYYYLIKRAAERGIYPKEETNAECELLVVPSDTQIAVNDRFALGEFNYTVASVIDATQGLYRLICETAGSAGNQQLGGLIPLETKENLNDMESATLTRILIPGEDEEDVEVFRERYFSSFNHIAFGGNKADYKEKINDIAGVGGCKVIRAWSGGCKPADMIPCLLYTSPSPRDA
;
A
#
# COMPACT_ATOMS: atom_id res chain seq x y z
N MET A 1 19.61 -23.07 -5.75
CA MET A 1 20.15 -23.91 -4.64
C MET A 1 20.18 -25.41 -5.02
N PHE A 2 19.18 -25.87 -5.74
CA PHE A 2 19.05 -27.29 -6.14
C PHE A 2 19.24 -27.52 -7.64
N GLU A 3 19.87 -26.59 -8.35
CA GLU A 3 20.10 -26.63 -9.81
C GLU A 3 20.83 -27.86 -10.30
N GLU A 4 21.66 -28.50 -9.43
CA GLU A 4 22.39 -29.73 -9.75
C GLU A 4 21.48 -30.98 -9.76
N ASN A 5 20.21 -30.88 -9.32
CA ASN A 5 19.27 -32.01 -9.29
C ASN A 5 18.33 -31.97 -10.50
N ASP A 6 18.88 -31.87 -11.67
CA ASP A 6 18.16 -31.99 -12.93
C ASP A 6 17.74 -33.44 -13.24
N PHE A 7 16.99 -33.60 -14.32
CA PHE A 7 16.49 -34.90 -14.73
C PHE A 7 17.63 -35.91 -14.97
N ASP A 8 18.70 -35.49 -15.64
CA ASP A 8 19.82 -36.39 -16.02
C ASP A 8 20.59 -36.85 -14.79
N THR A 9 20.90 -35.94 -13.88
CA THR A 9 21.59 -36.27 -12.61
C THR A 9 20.74 -37.20 -11.74
N LEU A 10 19.41 -36.94 -11.69
CA LEU A 10 18.50 -37.82 -10.94
C LEU A 10 18.40 -39.20 -11.56
N MET A 11 18.31 -39.30 -12.89
CA MET A 11 18.29 -40.55 -13.60
C MET A 11 19.57 -41.35 -13.36
N GLU A 12 20.74 -40.73 -13.47
CA GLU A 12 22.04 -41.38 -13.21
C GLU A 12 22.07 -41.92 -11.78
N ARG A 13 21.77 -41.12 -10.79
CA ARG A 13 21.72 -41.51 -9.38
C ARG A 13 20.72 -42.63 -9.08
N MET A 14 19.57 -42.64 -9.74
CA MET A 14 18.54 -43.66 -9.56
C MET A 14 18.98 -44.98 -10.23
N LEU A 15 19.59 -44.92 -11.42
CA LEU A 15 20.10 -46.07 -12.12
C LEU A 15 21.33 -46.74 -11.44
N GLU A 16 22.13 -45.95 -10.72
CA GLU A 16 23.22 -46.48 -9.88
C GLU A 16 22.72 -47.44 -8.80
N ASN A 17 21.51 -47.18 -8.26
CA ASN A 17 20.89 -48.03 -7.23
C ASN A 17 20.19 -49.28 -7.79
N VAL A 18 20.18 -49.45 -9.11
CA VAL A 18 19.61 -50.64 -9.77
C VAL A 18 20.74 -51.68 -9.97
N SER A 19 20.42 -52.98 -9.90
CA SER A 19 21.39 -54.06 -10.13
C SER A 19 22.03 -53.97 -11.53
N ASP A 20 23.34 -54.22 -11.60
CA ASP A 20 24.09 -54.22 -12.88
C ASP A 20 23.74 -55.41 -13.80
N GLU A 21 22.97 -56.37 -13.30
CA GLU A 21 22.46 -57.49 -14.09
C GLU A 21 21.28 -57.05 -15.03
N LEU A 22 20.71 -55.86 -14.81
CA LEU A 22 19.60 -55.35 -15.59
C LEU A 22 20.10 -54.36 -16.65
N ASP A 23 19.38 -54.32 -17.78
CA ASP A 23 19.66 -53.35 -18.84
C ASP A 23 19.19 -51.96 -18.39
N LYS A 24 20.12 -51.02 -18.23
CA LYS A 24 19.93 -49.64 -17.76
C LYS A 24 19.98 -48.61 -18.87
N ARG A 25 20.13 -49.03 -20.14
CA ARG A 25 20.27 -48.13 -21.28
C ARG A 25 18.94 -47.40 -21.55
N GLU A 26 19.02 -46.24 -22.12
CA GLU A 26 17.86 -45.52 -22.61
C GLU A 26 17.00 -46.40 -23.53
N GLY A 27 15.67 -46.41 -23.30
CA GLY A 27 14.71 -47.27 -23.98
C GLY A 27 14.61 -48.68 -23.41
N SER A 28 15.32 -49.02 -22.32
CA SER A 28 15.10 -50.24 -21.56
C SER A 28 13.84 -50.09 -20.64
N VAL A 29 13.26 -51.23 -20.29
CA VAL A 29 12.09 -51.25 -19.39
C VAL A 29 12.42 -50.59 -18.05
N ILE A 30 13.63 -50.74 -17.54
CA ILE A 30 14.05 -50.10 -16.27
C ILE A 30 14.18 -48.61 -16.43
N TYR A 31 14.81 -48.13 -17.49
CA TYR A 31 14.96 -46.71 -17.78
C TYR A 31 13.57 -46.03 -17.92
N ASP A 32 12.71 -46.63 -18.75
CA ASP A 32 11.36 -46.07 -19.00
C ASP A 32 10.45 -46.11 -17.76
N ALA A 33 10.67 -47.07 -16.86
CA ALA A 33 9.94 -47.13 -15.60
C ALA A 33 10.39 -46.09 -14.57
N ILE A 34 11.67 -45.70 -14.59
CA ILE A 34 12.27 -44.73 -13.64
C ILE A 34 12.11 -43.30 -14.15
N ALA A 35 12.17 -43.07 -15.46
CA ALA A 35 12.18 -41.73 -16.06
C ALA A 35 11.02 -40.84 -15.61
N PRO A 36 9.76 -41.29 -15.51
CA PRO A 36 8.69 -40.46 -15.00
C PRO A 36 8.90 -40.02 -13.55
N ALA A 37 9.46 -40.90 -12.70
CA ALA A 37 9.72 -40.56 -11.30
C ALA A 37 10.90 -39.57 -11.18
N ALA A 38 11.93 -39.71 -12.00
CA ALA A 38 13.05 -38.75 -12.06
C ALA A 38 12.56 -37.36 -12.50
N LEU A 39 11.65 -37.30 -13.49
CA LEU A 39 11.08 -36.07 -13.96
C LEU A 39 10.27 -35.39 -12.87
N GLU A 40 9.41 -36.10 -12.15
CA GLU A 40 8.64 -35.55 -11.03
C GLU A 40 9.52 -35.05 -9.90
N LEU A 41 10.62 -35.78 -9.59
CA LEU A 41 11.59 -35.34 -8.61
C LEU A 41 12.34 -34.06 -9.06
N ALA A 42 12.70 -33.94 -10.33
CA ALA A 42 13.30 -32.73 -10.88
C ALA A 42 12.34 -31.53 -10.74
N ASN A 43 11.09 -31.71 -11.09
CA ASN A 43 10.04 -30.69 -10.90
C ASN A 43 9.87 -30.30 -9.41
N MET A 44 10.00 -31.28 -8.50
CA MET A 44 9.96 -31.00 -7.06
C MET A 44 11.15 -30.14 -6.60
N TYR A 45 12.36 -30.37 -7.12
CA TYR A 45 13.52 -29.53 -6.79
C TYR A 45 13.36 -28.12 -7.30
N VAL A 46 12.80 -27.92 -8.50
CA VAL A 46 12.46 -26.60 -9.02
C VAL A 46 11.42 -25.91 -8.11
N ALA A 47 10.40 -26.66 -7.68
CA ALA A 47 9.40 -26.12 -6.75
C ALA A 47 10.00 -25.75 -5.38
N LEU A 48 10.99 -26.52 -4.90
CA LEU A 48 11.70 -26.20 -3.66
C LEU A 48 12.54 -24.92 -3.78
N ASP A 49 13.19 -24.67 -4.93
CA ASP A 49 13.90 -23.40 -5.16
C ASP A 49 12.93 -22.21 -5.11
N VAL A 50 11.78 -22.33 -5.76
CA VAL A 50 10.73 -21.30 -5.68
C VAL A 50 10.29 -21.06 -4.23
N VAL A 51 10.06 -22.14 -3.47
CA VAL A 51 9.69 -22.02 -2.04
C VAL A 51 10.79 -21.31 -1.24
N MET A 52 12.05 -21.59 -1.52
CA MET A 52 13.17 -20.94 -0.83
C MET A 52 13.21 -19.44 -1.13
N ASP A 53 12.99 -19.04 -2.38
CA ASP A 53 12.92 -17.62 -2.76
C ASP A 53 11.74 -16.92 -2.10
N GLU A 54 10.59 -17.59 -1.95
CA GLU A 54 9.40 -17.04 -1.31
C GLU A 54 9.48 -16.97 0.23
N VAL A 55 10.39 -17.72 0.84
CA VAL A 55 10.60 -17.69 2.30
C VAL A 55 11.26 -16.38 2.75
N PHE A 56 12.16 -15.83 1.94
CA PHE A 56 12.91 -14.64 2.30
C PHE A 56 12.22 -13.37 1.77
N ALA A 57 12.06 -12.36 2.61
CA ALA A 57 11.32 -11.16 2.26
C ALA A 57 12.01 -10.29 1.18
N ASP A 58 13.31 -10.47 0.95
CA ASP A 58 14.07 -9.78 -0.11
C ASP A 58 13.77 -10.34 -1.50
N THR A 59 13.48 -11.64 -1.60
CA THR A 59 13.16 -12.33 -2.86
C THR A 59 11.69 -12.66 -3.03
N ALA A 60 10.93 -12.68 -1.93
CA ALA A 60 9.52 -13.06 -1.92
C ALA A 60 8.67 -12.23 -2.89
N SER A 61 7.78 -12.90 -3.61
CA SER A 61 6.74 -12.24 -4.39
C SER A 61 5.78 -11.43 -3.50
N TYR A 62 5.03 -10.49 -4.09
CA TYR A 62 4.14 -9.60 -3.34
C TYR A 62 3.20 -10.35 -2.39
N TYR A 63 2.62 -11.47 -2.86
CA TYR A 63 1.70 -12.27 -2.05
C TYR A 63 2.35 -12.83 -0.78
N TYR A 64 3.56 -13.37 -0.88
CA TYR A 64 4.26 -13.93 0.28
C TYR A 64 4.88 -12.84 1.15
N LEU A 65 5.30 -11.73 0.55
CA LEU A 65 5.78 -10.56 1.29
C LEU A 65 4.68 -10.00 2.21
N ILE A 66 3.43 -9.89 1.74
CA ILE A 66 2.29 -9.51 2.57
C ILE A 66 2.13 -10.46 3.77
N LYS A 67 2.21 -11.77 3.54
CA LYS A 67 2.10 -12.75 4.63
C LYS A 67 3.20 -12.58 5.68
N ARG A 68 4.44 -12.36 5.23
CA ARG A 68 5.59 -12.10 6.11
C ARG A 68 5.43 -10.80 6.89
N ALA A 69 4.96 -9.75 6.24
CA ALA A 69 4.74 -8.45 6.87
C ALA A 69 3.57 -8.49 7.87
N ALA A 70 2.52 -9.25 7.57
CA ALA A 70 1.37 -9.46 8.46
C ALA A 70 1.76 -10.10 9.80
N GLU A 71 2.80 -10.94 9.87
CA GLU A 71 3.35 -11.47 11.12
C GLU A 71 3.84 -10.37 12.06
N ARG A 72 4.13 -9.19 11.52
CA ARG A 72 4.55 -7.98 12.27
C ARG A 72 3.44 -6.93 12.37
N GLY A 73 2.24 -7.23 11.88
CA GLY A 73 1.13 -6.28 11.83
C GLY A 73 1.30 -5.18 10.76
N ILE A 74 2.15 -5.41 9.76
CA ILE A 74 2.40 -4.45 8.67
C ILE A 74 1.63 -4.93 7.44
N TYR A 75 0.83 -4.02 6.87
CA TYR A 75 0.03 -4.28 5.67
C TYR A 75 0.35 -3.23 4.61
N PRO A 76 0.21 -3.56 3.31
CA PRO A 76 0.32 -2.58 2.24
C PRO A 76 -0.69 -1.44 2.46
N LYS A 77 -0.33 -0.25 2.01
CA LYS A 77 -1.26 0.87 1.96
C LYS A 77 -2.13 0.72 0.73
N GLU A 78 -3.44 0.73 0.95
CA GLU A 78 -4.43 0.70 -0.13
C GLU A 78 -4.50 2.08 -0.79
N GLU A 79 -4.94 2.11 -2.05
CA GLU A 79 -5.24 3.35 -2.74
C GLU A 79 -6.35 4.15 -2.03
N THR A 80 -6.26 5.47 -2.07
CA THR A 80 -7.23 6.36 -1.46
C THR A 80 -7.88 7.27 -2.47
N ASN A 81 -9.10 7.72 -2.17
CA ASN A 81 -9.82 8.64 -3.04
C ASN A 81 -9.44 10.10 -2.72
N ALA A 82 -9.33 10.94 -3.75
CA ALA A 82 -9.12 12.36 -3.57
C ALA A 82 -10.38 13.02 -2.94
N GLU A 83 -10.16 13.81 -1.90
CA GLU A 83 -11.19 14.69 -1.34
C GLU A 83 -10.98 16.13 -1.85
N CYS A 84 -12.04 16.71 -2.37
CA CYS A 84 -11.98 18.00 -3.04
C CYS A 84 -13.03 18.95 -2.50
N GLU A 85 -12.82 20.25 -2.74
CA GLU A 85 -13.79 21.28 -2.41
C GLU A 85 -14.57 21.70 -3.65
N LEU A 86 -15.89 21.65 -3.55
CA LEU A 86 -16.83 22.16 -4.54
C LEU A 86 -17.33 23.52 -4.11
N LEU A 87 -17.30 24.49 -4.99
CA LEU A 87 -18.00 25.77 -4.88
C LEU A 87 -19.18 25.77 -5.85
N VAL A 88 -20.36 26.02 -5.33
CA VAL A 88 -21.61 26.12 -6.09
C VAL A 88 -22.12 27.57 -6.11
N VAL A 89 -22.55 28.00 -7.27
CA VAL A 89 -23.14 29.33 -7.48
C VAL A 89 -24.51 29.18 -8.15
N PRO A 90 -25.57 29.79 -7.62
CA PRO A 90 -25.63 30.57 -6.38
C PRO A 90 -25.52 29.67 -5.12
N SER A 91 -25.11 30.26 -4.00
CA SER A 91 -24.84 29.52 -2.76
C SER A 91 -26.09 28.97 -2.06
N ASP A 92 -27.26 29.43 -2.43
CA ASP A 92 -28.56 28.93 -1.94
C ASP A 92 -29.06 27.68 -2.66
N THR A 93 -28.33 27.24 -3.71
CA THR A 93 -28.61 25.98 -4.37
C THR A 93 -28.44 24.82 -3.39
N GLN A 94 -29.49 24.03 -3.21
CA GLN A 94 -29.48 22.89 -2.30
C GLN A 94 -28.84 21.67 -2.96
N ILE A 95 -27.65 21.34 -2.54
CA ILE A 95 -26.94 20.12 -2.95
C ILE A 95 -27.13 19.06 -1.85
N ALA A 96 -27.57 17.89 -2.23
CA ALA A 96 -27.73 16.77 -1.33
C ALA A 96 -26.44 15.92 -1.24
N VAL A 97 -26.25 15.27 -0.09
CA VAL A 97 -25.22 14.23 0.05
C VAL A 97 -25.54 13.10 -0.93
N ASN A 98 -24.54 12.58 -1.60
CA ASN A 98 -24.58 11.62 -2.70
C ASN A 98 -25.02 12.19 -4.06
N ASP A 99 -25.20 13.52 -4.22
CA ASP A 99 -25.29 14.11 -5.55
C ASP A 99 -23.95 13.92 -6.28
N ARG A 100 -24.03 13.60 -7.59
CA ARG A 100 -22.86 13.24 -8.39
C ARG A 100 -22.58 14.27 -9.46
N PHE A 101 -21.30 14.57 -9.63
CA PHE A 101 -20.78 15.50 -10.61
C PHE A 101 -19.67 14.86 -11.43
N ALA A 102 -19.52 15.30 -12.67
CA ALA A 102 -18.44 14.88 -13.55
C ALA A 102 -17.49 16.04 -13.87
N LEU A 103 -16.21 15.74 -13.93
CA LEU A 103 -15.17 16.60 -14.47
C LEU A 103 -14.28 15.78 -15.39
N GLY A 104 -14.45 15.98 -16.72
CA GLY A 104 -13.75 15.14 -17.70
C GLY A 104 -14.15 13.67 -17.59
N GLU A 105 -13.19 12.82 -17.35
CA GLU A 105 -13.39 11.36 -17.19
C GLU A 105 -13.68 10.93 -15.74
N PHE A 106 -13.59 11.85 -14.78
CA PHE A 106 -13.74 11.55 -13.37
C PHE A 106 -15.11 11.96 -12.83
N ASN A 107 -15.64 11.09 -11.98
CA ASN A 107 -16.88 11.33 -11.25
C ASN A 107 -16.56 11.65 -9.79
N TYR A 108 -17.37 12.52 -9.22
CA TYR A 108 -17.24 12.99 -7.85
C TYR A 108 -18.60 12.89 -7.16
N THR A 109 -18.59 12.43 -5.94
CA THR A 109 -19.80 12.33 -5.10
C THR A 109 -19.71 13.28 -3.93
N VAL A 110 -20.81 13.99 -3.63
CA VAL A 110 -20.90 14.89 -2.48
C VAL A 110 -20.91 14.08 -1.19
N ALA A 111 -19.87 14.26 -0.37
CA ALA A 111 -19.72 13.56 0.91
C ALA A 111 -20.33 14.34 2.08
N SER A 112 -20.13 15.65 2.12
CA SER A 112 -20.63 16.50 3.20
C SER A 112 -20.68 17.98 2.81
N VAL A 113 -21.40 18.74 3.60
CA VAL A 113 -21.43 20.21 3.50
C VAL A 113 -20.29 20.78 4.34
N ILE A 114 -19.51 21.70 3.77
CA ILE A 114 -18.46 22.45 4.49
C ILE A 114 -19.07 23.74 5.03
N ASP A 115 -19.65 24.57 4.15
CA ASP A 115 -20.31 25.80 4.50
C ASP A 115 -21.46 26.06 3.51
N ALA A 116 -22.68 25.81 3.97
CA ALA A 116 -23.88 26.02 3.15
C ALA A 116 -24.11 27.51 2.79
N THR A 117 -23.63 28.45 3.60
CA THR A 117 -23.83 29.88 3.35
C THR A 117 -22.96 30.40 2.21
N GLN A 118 -21.81 29.74 1.98
CA GLN A 118 -20.89 30.04 0.91
C GLN A 118 -21.02 29.09 -0.29
N GLY A 119 -21.90 28.09 -0.22
CA GLY A 119 -22.06 27.07 -1.27
C GLY A 119 -20.87 26.11 -1.35
N LEU A 120 -20.21 25.83 -0.22
CA LEU A 120 -19.04 24.97 -0.15
C LEU A 120 -19.40 23.58 0.30
N TYR A 121 -18.99 22.59 -0.48
CA TYR A 121 -19.23 21.17 -0.25
C TYR A 121 -17.93 20.36 -0.36
N ARG A 122 -17.89 19.24 0.33
CA ARG A 122 -16.81 18.24 0.18
C ARG A 122 -17.24 17.20 -0.82
N LEU A 123 -16.40 16.98 -1.82
CA LEU A 123 -16.52 15.92 -2.82
C LEU A 123 -15.50 14.84 -2.55
N ILE A 124 -15.84 13.60 -2.90
CA ILE A 124 -14.94 12.48 -2.99
C ILE A 124 -14.89 12.03 -4.46
N CYS A 125 -13.70 11.91 -5.03
CA CYS A 125 -13.52 11.32 -6.33
C CYS A 125 -13.91 9.84 -6.28
N GLU A 126 -14.72 9.35 -7.21
CA GLU A 126 -15.12 7.94 -7.24
C GLU A 126 -13.99 7.02 -7.71
N THR A 127 -13.00 7.58 -8.40
CA THR A 127 -11.79 6.86 -8.82
C THR A 127 -10.72 7.05 -7.76
N ALA A 128 -10.23 5.95 -7.21
CA ALA A 128 -9.12 5.95 -6.29
C ALA A 128 -7.79 6.23 -6.99
N GLY A 129 -6.79 6.56 -6.20
CA GLY A 129 -5.46 6.85 -6.70
C GLY A 129 -5.19 8.32 -7.00
N SER A 130 -3.98 8.58 -7.46
CA SER A 130 -3.46 9.93 -7.73
C SER A 130 -4.10 10.60 -8.97
N ALA A 131 -4.81 9.84 -9.80
CA ALA A 131 -5.44 10.35 -11.02
C ALA A 131 -6.48 11.45 -10.75
N GLY A 132 -7.21 11.34 -9.64
CA GLY A 132 -8.18 12.35 -9.19
C GLY A 132 -7.57 13.67 -8.75
N ASN A 133 -6.26 13.74 -8.56
CA ASN A 133 -5.56 14.94 -8.06
C ASN A 133 -5.28 15.99 -9.15
N GLN A 134 -5.49 15.66 -10.41
CA GLN A 134 -4.94 16.48 -11.51
C GLN A 134 -5.92 17.50 -12.07
N GLN A 135 -7.19 17.45 -11.73
CA GLN A 135 -8.20 18.27 -12.39
C GLN A 135 -8.90 19.22 -11.41
N LEU A 136 -8.76 20.51 -11.71
CA LEU A 136 -9.58 21.57 -11.13
C LEU A 136 -10.39 22.21 -12.26
N GLY A 137 -11.65 22.59 -11.99
CA GLY A 137 -12.46 23.22 -13.02
C GLY A 137 -13.96 23.07 -12.83
N GLY A 138 -14.70 23.38 -13.89
CA GLY A 138 -16.17 23.33 -13.89
C GLY A 138 -16.68 21.89 -13.90
N LEU A 139 -17.58 21.61 -12.97
CA LEU A 139 -18.23 20.33 -12.78
C LEU A 139 -19.62 20.33 -13.45
N ILE A 140 -20.01 19.20 -13.99
CA ILE A 140 -21.32 18.99 -14.60
C ILE A 140 -22.09 17.99 -13.74
N PRO A 141 -23.34 18.29 -13.32
CA PRO A 141 -24.15 17.31 -12.60
C PRO A 141 -24.46 16.11 -13.48
N LEU A 142 -24.29 14.91 -12.95
CA LEU A 142 -24.60 13.66 -13.67
C LEU A 142 -26.09 13.34 -13.65
N GLU A 143 -26.82 13.86 -12.69
CA GLU A 143 -28.25 13.63 -12.53
C GLU A 143 -29.00 14.95 -12.68
N THR A 144 -30.10 14.93 -13.44
CA THR A 144 -30.99 16.06 -13.53
C THR A 144 -31.99 15.99 -12.38
N LYS A 145 -31.78 16.81 -11.35
CA LYS A 145 -32.68 16.96 -10.18
C LYS A 145 -33.24 18.37 -10.14
N GLU A 146 -34.45 18.51 -9.64
CA GLU A 146 -35.12 19.82 -9.53
C GLU A 146 -34.29 20.82 -8.71
N ASN A 147 -33.63 20.37 -7.69
CA ASN A 147 -32.75 21.20 -6.82
C ASN A 147 -31.47 21.68 -7.53
N LEU A 148 -31.11 21.11 -8.64
CA LEU A 148 -29.92 21.50 -9.43
C LEU A 148 -30.25 22.40 -10.63
N ASN A 149 -31.54 22.62 -10.92
CA ASN A 149 -31.97 23.42 -12.07
C ASN A 149 -31.61 24.91 -11.95
N ASP A 150 -31.50 25.42 -10.73
CA ASP A 150 -31.16 26.81 -10.45
C ASP A 150 -29.66 27.06 -10.31
N MET A 151 -28.84 26.00 -10.45
CA MET A 151 -27.39 26.08 -10.37
C MET A 151 -26.79 26.71 -11.64
N GLU A 152 -26.11 27.84 -11.46
CA GLU A 152 -25.42 28.55 -12.55
C GLU A 152 -24.04 27.90 -12.83
N SER A 153 -23.33 27.56 -11.76
CA SER A 153 -22.01 26.90 -11.88
C SER A 153 -21.67 26.07 -10.67
N ALA A 154 -20.94 24.99 -10.92
CA ALA A 154 -20.30 24.14 -9.93
C ALA A 154 -18.81 24.05 -10.29
N THR A 155 -17.93 24.39 -9.38
CA THR A 155 -16.49 24.45 -9.66
C THR A 155 -15.72 23.73 -8.57
N LEU A 156 -14.82 22.83 -8.99
CA LEU A 156 -13.85 22.20 -8.11
C LEU A 156 -12.70 23.19 -7.90
N THR A 157 -12.58 23.72 -6.67
CA THR A 157 -11.70 24.84 -6.35
C THR A 157 -10.34 24.41 -5.84
N ARG A 158 -10.31 23.36 -5.04
CA ARG A 158 -9.05 22.82 -4.50
C ARG A 158 -9.20 21.37 -4.07
N ILE A 159 -8.06 20.70 -3.97
CA ILE A 159 -7.93 19.39 -3.39
C ILE A 159 -7.68 19.56 -1.89
N LEU A 160 -8.54 18.98 -1.06
CA LEU A 160 -8.42 19.00 0.40
C LEU A 160 -7.48 17.91 0.91
N ILE A 161 -7.69 16.70 0.41
CA ILE A 161 -6.86 15.52 0.67
C ILE A 161 -6.56 14.88 -0.68
N PRO A 162 -5.30 14.81 -1.11
CA PRO A 162 -4.97 14.13 -2.35
C PRO A 162 -5.22 12.63 -2.23
N GLY A 163 -5.70 12.01 -3.30
CA GLY A 163 -5.74 10.57 -3.44
C GLY A 163 -4.33 10.01 -3.59
N GLU A 164 -4.09 8.86 -3.01
CA GLU A 164 -2.82 8.14 -3.08
C GLU A 164 -3.03 6.82 -3.82
N ASP A 165 -2.05 6.43 -4.64
CA ASP A 165 -2.05 5.15 -5.32
C ASP A 165 -1.74 4.02 -4.33
N GLU A 166 -2.07 2.78 -4.69
CA GLU A 166 -1.64 1.60 -3.94
C GLU A 166 -0.11 1.61 -3.78
N GLU A 167 0.34 1.22 -2.59
CA GLU A 167 1.78 1.19 -2.27
C GLU A 167 2.53 0.24 -3.20
N ASP A 168 3.58 0.74 -3.85
CA ASP A 168 4.46 -0.07 -4.69
C ASP A 168 5.13 -1.20 -3.88
N VAL A 169 5.31 -2.36 -4.52
CA VAL A 169 5.86 -3.57 -3.88
C VAL A 169 7.22 -3.33 -3.26
N GLU A 170 8.10 -2.59 -3.93
CA GLU A 170 9.45 -2.34 -3.43
C GLU A 170 9.44 -1.31 -2.29
N VAL A 171 8.56 -0.31 -2.35
CA VAL A 171 8.33 0.64 -1.24
C VAL A 171 7.80 -0.10 -0.01
N PHE A 172 6.85 -1.02 -0.20
CA PHE A 172 6.34 -1.88 0.86
C PHE A 172 7.44 -2.77 1.45
N ARG A 173 8.29 -3.36 0.60
CA ARG A 173 9.44 -4.16 1.01
C ARG A 173 10.44 -3.36 1.85
N GLU A 174 10.80 -2.16 1.41
CA GLU A 174 11.67 -1.25 2.17
C GLU A 174 11.06 -0.88 3.52
N ARG A 175 9.76 -0.61 3.57
CA ARG A 175 9.03 -0.30 4.81
C ARG A 175 9.02 -1.51 5.76
N TYR A 176 8.85 -2.71 5.24
CA TYR A 176 8.95 -3.94 6.02
C TYR A 176 10.35 -4.08 6.63
N PHE A 177 11.43 -3.94 5.85
CA PHE A 177 12.79 -4.01 6.39
C PHE A 177 13.13 -2.88 7.35
N SER A 178 12.66 -1.67 7.11
CA SER A 178 12.86 -0.55 8.02
C SER A 178 12.24 -0.77 9.38
N SER A 179 11.16 -1.56 9.46
CA SER A 179 10.49 -1.91 10.72
C SER A 179 11.36 -2.70 11.69
N PHE A 180 12.40 -3.38 11.22
CA PHE A 180 13.36 -4.07 12.10
C PHE A 180 14.33 -3.12 12.79
N ASN A 181 14.62 -1.99 12.14
CA ASN A 181 15.60 -1.02 12.64
C ASN A 181 14.99 0.10 13.47
N HIS A 182 13.68 0.32 13.34
CA HIS A 182 12.99 1.44 13.96
C HIS A 182 11.79 0.95 14.75
N ILE A 183 12.04 0.54 16.00
CA ILE A 183 10.94 0.22 16.91
C ILE A 183 10.35 1.54 17.40
N ALA A 184 9.10 1.80 17.01
CA ALA A 184 8.32 2.90 17.55
C ALA A 184 7.97 2.57 19.02
N PHE A 185 8.40 3.41 19.95
CA PHE A 185 7.95 3.37 21.33
C PHE A 185 7.63 4.78 21.82
N GLY A 186 6.64 4.89 22.69
CA GLY A 186 6.01 6.15 23.07
C GLY A 186 6.95 7.34 23.22
N GLY A 187 6.81 8.32 22.33
CA GLY A 187 7.55 9.58 22.35
C GLY A 187 8.91 9.57 21.66
N ASN A 188 9.36 8.49 21.03
CA ASN A 188 10.57 8.53 20.23
C ASN A 188 10.28 9.11 18.83
N LYS A 189 11.36 9.43 18.07
CA LYS A 189 11.21 10.01 16.73
C LYS A 189 10.50 9.07 15.74
N ALA A 190 10.64 7.76 15.92
CA ALA A 190 10.01 6.77 15.07
C ALA A 190 8.48 6.76 15.30
N ASP A 191 8.04 6.79 16.56
CA ASP A 191 6.63 6.87 16.93
C ASP A 191 5.92 8.11 16.35
N TYR A 192 6.58 9.29 16.44
CA TYR A 192 6.04 10.50 15.81
C TYR A 192 5.97 10.42 14.30
N LYS A 193 7.00 9.87 13.65
CA LYS A 193 7.00 9.71 12.19
C LYS A 193 5.91 8.77 11.72
N GLU A 194 5.76 7.63 12.39
CA GLU A 194 4.74 6.63 12.09
C GLU A 194 3.35 7.26 12.18
N LYS A 195 3.01 7.84 13.35
CA LYS A 195 1.70 8.46 13.56
C LYS A 195 1.37 9.62 12.63
N ILE A 196 2.36 10.40 12.21
CA ILE A 196 2.13 11.52 11.29
C ILE A 196 2.00 11.01 9.85
N ASN A 197 2.79 10.03 9.45
CA ASN A 197 2.71 9.45 8.10
C ASN A 197 1.44 8.59 7.89
N ASP A 198 0.77 8.18 8.97
CA ASP A 198 -0.52 7.49 8.91
C ASP A 198 -1.71 8.45 8.67
N ILE A 199 -1.46 9.77 8.74
CA ILE A 199 -2.50 10.76 8.43
C ILE A 199 -2.64 10.86 6.91
N ALA A 200 -3.85 10.64 6.40
CA ALA A 200 -4.15 10.76 4.98
C ALA A 200 -3.72 12.12 4.41
N GLY A 201 -3.08 12.12 3.25
CA GLY A 201 -2.57 13.33 2.59
C GLY A 201 -1.22 13.82 3.11
N VAL A 202 -0.56 13.10 4.02
CA VAL A 202 0.79 13.43 4.49
C VAL A 202 1.81 12.57 3.75
N GLY A 203 2.49 13.11 2.75
CA GLY A 203 3.52 12.41 1.98
C GLY A 203 4.83 12.16 2.72
N GLY A 204 5.03 12.79 3.90
CA GLY A 204 6.21 12.58 4.73
C GLY A 204 6.38 13.63 5.81
N CYS A 205 7.12 13.29 6.86
CA CYS A 205 7.38 14.21 7.96
C CYS A 205 8.83 14.19 8.43
N LYS A 206 9.28 15.31 8.99
CA LYS A 206 10.58 15.46 9.62
C LYS A 206 10.42 15.85 11.08
N VAL A 207 10.77 14.94 11.97
CA VAL A 207 10.75 15.20 13.41
C VAL A 207 12.04 15.90 13.84
N ILE A 208 11.91 17.14 14.32
CA ILE A 208 13.02 17.96 14.80
C ILE A 208 12.92 18.04 16.33
N ARG A 209 14.03 17.78 17.02
CA ARG A 209 14.07 17.98 18.48
C ARG A 209 13.99 19.48 18.78
N ALA A 210 13.26 19.86 19.83
CA ALA A 210 13.07 21.23 20.24
C ALA A 210 14.38 22.04 20.31
N TRP A 211 15.43 21.48 20.87
CA TRP A 211 16.75 22.09 21.00
C TRP A 211 17.55 22.16 19.68
N SER A 212 17.23 21.30 18.70
CA SER A 212 17.93 21.28 17.41
C SER A 212 17.25 22.13 16.34
N GLY A 213 15.97 22.46 16.53
CA GLY A 213 15.16 23.20 15.56
C GLY A 213 15.22 24.71 15.70
N GLY A 214 15.99 25.24 16.63
CA GLY A 214 16.02 26.68 16.91
C GLY A 214 14.76 27.18 17.63
N CYS A 215 13.86 26.31 18.04
CA CYS A 215 12.69 26.68 18.85
C CYS A 215 13.16 27.20 20.21
N LYS A 216 12.63 28.36 20.61
CA LYS A 216 12.86 28.85 21.96
C LYS A 216 12.01 28.05 22.96
N PRO A 217 12.44 27.90 24.22
CA PRO A 217 11.67 27.17 25.23
C PRO A 217 10.24 27.70 25.40
N ALA A 218 10.01 28.98 25.14
CA ALA A 218 8.68 29.61 25.20
C ALA A 218 7.75 29.19 24.05
N ASP A 219 8.30 28.72 22.93
CA ASP A 219 7.55 28.28 21.76
C ASP A 219 7.26 26.77 21.81
N MET A 220 7.77 26.10 22.84
CA MET A 220 7.50 24.70 23.06
C MET A 220 6.07 24.56 23.58
N ILE A 221 5.22 23.99 22.76
CA ILE A 221 3.88 23.60 23.18
C ILE A 221 4.03 22.67 24.38
N PRO A 222 3.43 23.01 25.53
CA PRO A 222 3.57 22.19 26.75
C PRO A 222 2.83 20.86 26.66
N CYS A 223 2.54 20.37 25.48
CA CYS A 223 1.97 19.04 25.33
C CYS A 223 2.87 17.96 25.85
N LEU A 224 4.03 18.33 26.20
CA LEU A 224 4.89 17.44 26.78
C LEU A 224 5.16 17.68 28.19
N LEU A 225 4.24 17.68 28.76
CA LEU A 225 3.93 17.17 29.95
C LEU A 225 4.46 15.87 30.36
N TYR A 226 5.63 15.62 30.08
CA TYR A 226 6.36 14.61 30.73
C TYR A 226 7.14 15.18 31.83
N THR A 227 6.38 15.55 32.74
CA THR A 227 6.83 15.94 34.04
C THR A 227 6.56 14.91 35.09
N SER A 228 6.30 13.68 34.76
CA SER A 228 6.53 12.68 35.78
C SER A 228 8.03 12.46 35.82
N PRO A 229 8.71 12.82 36.91
CA PRO A 229 10.11 12.49 37.11
C PRO A 229 10.26 10.97 36.93
N SER A 230 11.19 10.57 36.10
CA SER A 230 11.55 9.16 35.96
C SER A 230 11.89 8.65 37.37
N PRO A 231 11.48 7.43 37.75
CA PRO A 231 11.92 6.83 39.00
C PRO A 231 13.45 6.72 39.13
N ARG A 232 14.19 7.09 38.08
CA ARG A 232 15.65 7.17 38.08
C ARG A 232 16.22 8.52 38.48
N ASP A 233 15.35 9.53 38.62
CA ASP A 233 15.74 10.89 38.97
C ASP A 233 15.41 11.22 40.43
N ALA A 234 15.03 10.20 41.20
CA ALA A 234 14.76 10.26 42.65
C ALA A 234 15.88 9.61 43.47
#